data_e0f79169601c377f8cc29ac1f39ccd5d
#
_entry.id   e0f79169601c377f8cc29ac1f39ccd5d
#
_cell.length_a   1.000
_cell.length_b   1.000
_cell.length_c   1.000
_cell.angle_alpha   90.00
_cell.angle_beta   90.00
_cell.angle_gamma   90.00
#
_symmetry.space_group_name_H-M   'P 1'
#
loop_
_entity.id
_entity.type
_entity.pdbx_description
1 polymer ?
#
loop_
_entity_poly.entity_id
_entity_poly.type
_entity_poly.pdbx_seq_one_letter_code
_entity_poly.pdbx_strand_id
1 'polypeptide(L)'
;MRTWEDCAQFHGHKCPGLAIGYRAAVLAMEKLGLSEGSQDEELVCISENDACGVDAIQVITGCTAGKGNLIFHMTGKEAYSFYCRKSGKSIRLVFQ
;
A
#
# COMPACT_ATOMS: atom_id res chain seq x y z
N MET A 1 -5.31 -12.76 3.59
CA MET A 1 -4.98 -11.32 3.54
C MET A 1 -5.28 -10.68 4.87
N ARG A 2 -4.47 -9.76 5.30
CA ARG A 2 -4.72 -9.01 6.53
C ARG A 2 -5.93 -8.11 6.38
N THR A 3 -6.52 -7.74 7.51
CA THR A 3 -7.83 -7.08 7.54
C THR A 3 -7.72 -5.60 7.87
N TRP A 4 -8.84 -4.91 7.73
CA TRP A 4 -8.96 -3.52 8.20
C TRP A 4 -8.58 -3.38 9.67
N GLU A 5 -8.99 -4.36 10.51
CA GLU A 5 -8.65 -4.32 11.93
C GLU A 5 -7.15 -4.44 12.16
N ASP A 6 -6.46 -5.23 11.33
CA ASP A 6 -4.99 -5.32 11.40
C ASP A 6 -4.36 -3.97 11.10
N CYS A 7 -4.87 -3.26 10.12
CA CYS A 7 -4.38 -1.92 9.77
C CYS A 7 -4.61 -0.94 10.92
N ALA A 8 -5.80 -0.96 11.50
CA ALA A 8 -6.14 -0.07 12.61
C ALA A 8 -5.27 -0.34 13.82
N GLN A 9 -5.01 -1.61 14.11
CA GLN A 9 -4.17 -1.99 15.24
C GLN A 9 -2.73 -1.52 15.04
N PHE A 10 -2.19 -1.72 13.83
CA PHE A 10 -0.84 -1.29 13.51
C PHE A 10 -0.71 0.23 13.57
N HIS A 11 -1.69 0.94 13.03
CA HIS A 11 -1.68 2.41 12.97
C HIS A 11 -1.96 3.05 14.34
N GLY A 12 -2.76 2.38 15.16
CA GLY A 12 -3.11 2.84 16.50
C GLY A 12 -4.50 3.43 16.63
N HIS A 13 -5.16 3.76 15.53
CA HIS A 13 -6.54 4.23 15.54
C HIS A 13 -7.16 4.11 14.16
N LYS A 14 -8.45 4.38 14.07
CA LYS A 14 -9.19 4.40 12.80
C LYS A 14 -9.40 5.84 12.37
N CYS A 15 -9.12 6.14 11.10
CA CYS A 15 -9.33 7.48 10.56
C CYS A 15 -9.58 7.40 9.06
N PRO A 16 -10.13 8.48 8.45
CA PRO A 16 -10.39 8.47 7.00
C PRO A 16 -9.14 8.25 6.15
N GLY A 17 -8.00 8.83 6.55
CA GLY A 17 -6.75 8.65 5.81
C GLY A 17 -6.31 7.19 5.77
N LEU A 18 -6.43 6.49 6.89
CA LEU A 18 -6.10 5.06 6.95
C LEU A 18 -7.05 4.28 6.03
N ALA A 19 -8.34 4.61 6.03
CA ALA A 19 -9.32 3.93 5.19
C ALA A 19 -9.03 4.11 3.70
N ILE A 20 -8.58 5.28 3.30
CA ILE A 20 -8.18 5.53 1.91
C ILE A 20 -7.02 4.64 1.52
N GLY A 21 -6.00 4.56 2.36
CA GLY A 21 -4.85 3.69 2.12
C GLY A 21 -5.23 2.22 2.08
N TYR A 22 -6.12 1.80 2.97
CA TYR A 22 -6.62 0.43 2.99
C TYR A 22 -7.32 0.08 1.68
N ARG A 23 -8.22 0.94 1.20
CA ARG A 23 -8.93 0.70 -0.06
C ARG A 23 -7.97 0.67 -1.24
N ALA A 24 -7.00 1.57 -1.26
CA ALA A 24 -5.98 1.58 -2.31
C ALA A 24 -5.18 0.27 -2.32
N ALA A 25 -4.78 -0.19 -1.15
CA ALA A 25 -4.00 -1.43 -1.02
C ALA A 25 -4.80 -2.64 -1.49
N VAL A 26 -6.04 -2.78 -1.03
CA VAL A 26 -6.90 -3.90 -1.42
C VAL A 26 -7.16 -3.88 -2.92
N LEU A 27 -7.45 -2.71 -3.48
CA LEU A 27 -7.73 -2.57 -4.91
C LEU A 27 -6.48 -2.89 -5.74
N ALA A 28 -5.31 -2.45 -5.30
CA ALA A 28 -4.06 -2.76 -5.98
C ALA A 28 -3.80 -4.26 -6.00
N MET A 29 -3.96 -4.93 -4.86
CA MET A 29 -3.77 -6.38 -4.76
C MET A 29 -4.72 -7.10 -5.71
N GLU A 30 -5.99 -6.68 -5.73
CA GLU A 30 -6.99 -7.26 -6.60
C GLU A 30 -6.63 -7.09 -8.09
N LYS A 31 -6.27 -5.86 -8.47
CA LYS A 31 -5.93 -5.54 -9.87
C LYS A 31 -4.66 -6.23 -10.33
N LEU A 32 -3.73 -6.48 -9.43
CA LEU A 32 -2.48 -7.17 -9.77
C LEU A 32 -2.60 -8.70 -9.61
N GLY A 33 -3.76 -9.19 -9.19
CA GLY A 33 -3.99 -10.62 -9.04
C GLY A 33 -3.27 -11.25 -7.87
N LEU A 34 -3.04 -10.48 -6.80
CA LEU A 34 -2.35 -10.94 -5.61
C LEU A 34 -3.35 -11.17 -4.48
N SER A 35 -3.22 -12.31 -3.79
CA SER A 35 -4.14 -12.66 -2.70
C SER A 35 -3.52 -12.46 -1.32
N GLU A 36 -2.20 -12.36 -1.24
CA GLU A 36 -1.49 -12.19 0.02
C GLU A 36 -0.44 -11.08 -0.11
N GLY A 37 -0.15 -10.43 1.00
CA GLY A 37 0.90 -9.42 1.05
C GLY A 37 2.25 -10.02 0.74
N SER A 38 3.12 -9.21 0.17
CA SER A 38 4.47 -9.63 -0.19
C SER A 38 5.29 -9.86 1.07
N GLN A 39 5.98 -10.99 1.14
CA GLN A 39 6.94 -11.27 2.21
C GLN A 39 8.37 -10.98 1.74
N ASP A 40 8.53 -10.69 0.49
CA ASP A 40 9.81 -10.35 -0.13
C ASP A 40 9.69 -8.97 -0.79
N GLU A 41 10.56 -8.69 -1.76
CA GLU A 41 10.59 -7.39 -2.44
C GLU A 41 10.05 -7.45 -3.86
N GLU A 42 9.25 -8.46 -4.18
CA GLU A 42 8.67 -8.62 -5.51
C GLU A 42 7.66 -7.51 -5.85
N LEU A 43 6.90 -7.08 -4.85
CA LEU A 43 5.97 -5.97 -5.01
C LEU A 43 6.60 -4.70 -4.46
N VAL A 44 6.60 -3.65 -5.28
CA VAL A 44 7.16 -2.36 -4.90
C VAL A 44 6.04 -1.33 -4.90
N CYS A 45 6.00 -0.48 -3.88
CA CYS A 45 5.08 0.64 -3.81
C CYS A 45 5.85 1.96 -3.79
N ILE A 46 5.42 2.89 -4.63
CA ILE A 46 5.89 4.27 -4.57
C ILE A 46 4.73 5.10 -4.03
N SER A 47 4.91 5.66 -2.83
CA SER A 47 3.91 6.50 -2.19
C SER A 47 4.21 7.97 -2.44
N GLU A 48 3.19 8.74 -2.78
CA GLU A 48 3.34 10.18 -3.03
C GLU A 48 3.02 11.00 -1.79
N ASN A 49 2.82 10.35 -0.64
CA ASN A 49 2.62 11.02 0.65
C ASN A 49 3.19 10.14 1.77
N ASP A 50 3.27 10.72 2.96
CA ASP A 50 3.72 10.04 4.17
C ASP A 50 2.67 10.11 5.28
N ALA A 51 1.40 10.11 4.91
CA ALA A 51 0.29 10.25 5.85
C ALA A 51 -0.26 8.89 6.29
N CYS A 52 -1.41 8.91 6.96
CA CYS A 52 -1.99 7.72 7.62
C CYS A 52 -2.15 6.50 6.72
N GLY A 53 -2.51 6.71 5.46
CA GLY A 53 -2.76 5.62 4.52
C GLY A 53 -1.55 4.73 4.27
N VAL A 54 -0.35 5.25 4.47
CA VAL A 54 0.89 4.48 4.28
C VAL A 54 0.92 3.27 5.21
N ASP A 55 0.39 3.39 6.42
CA ASP A 55 0.38 2.26 7.35
C ASP A 55 -0.49 1.11 6.84
N ALA A 56 -1.62 1.41 6.21
CA ALA A 56 -2.44 0.38 5.59
C ALA A 56 -1.74 -0.27 4.39
N ILE A 57 -1.03 0.53 3.59
CA ILE A 57 -0.24 0.01 2.49
C ILE A 57 0.76 -1.03 3.00
N GLN A 58 1.47 -0.71 4.07
CA GLN A 58 2.48 -1.61 4.63
C GLN A 58 1.86 -2.92 5.11
N VAL A 59 0.74 -2.83 5.83
CA VAL A 59 0.08 -4.01 6.41
C VAL A 59 -0.48 -4.93 5.32
N ILE A 60 -1.19 -4.36 4.35
CA ILE A 60 -1.91 -5.16 3.34
C ILE A 60 -0.98 -5.67 2.25
N THR A 61 -0.10 -4.82 1.72
CA THR A 61 0.72 -5.19 0.57
C THR A 61 2.06 -5.78 0.94
N GLY A 62 2.51 -5.57 2.17
CA GLY A 62 3.83 -5.99 2.58
C GLY A 62 4.96 -5.12 2.05
N CYS A 63 4.63 -4.00 1.41
CA CYS A 63 5.63 -3.03 0.99
C CYS A 63 5.97 -2.15 2.18
N THR A 64 7.19 -2.26 2.68
CA THR A 64 7.61 -1.53 3.89
C THR A 64 8.90 -0.77 3.65
N ALA A 65 9.05 0.32 4.41
CA ALA A 65 10.28 1.10 4.35
C ALA A 65 11.48 0.27 4.76
N GLY A 66 11.31 -0.61 5.76
CA GLY A 66 12.40 -1.44 6.27
C GLY A 66 12.92 -2.45 5.27
N LYS A 67 12.04 -3.02 4.43
CA LYS A 67 12.47 -3.93 3.36
C LYS A 67 12.98 -3.19 2.13
N GLY A 68 12.74 -1.88 2.04
CA GLY A 68 13.17 -1.09 0.90
C GLY A 68 12.25 -1.18 -0.32
N ASN A 69 11.08 -1.81 -0.18
CA ASN A 69 10.11 -1.89 -1.27
C ASN A 69 8.93 -0.94 -1.08
N LEU A 70 9.07 0.02 -0.19
CA LEU A 70 8.18 1.18 -0.08
C LEU A 70 9.05 2.42 -0.25
N ILE A 71 8.83 3.14 -1.34
CA ILE A 71 9.64 4.28 -1.72
C ILE A 71 8.77 5.52 -1.70
N PHE A 72 9.26 6.60 -1.10
CA PHE A 72 8.52 7.85 -1.06
C PHE A 72 8.97 8.78 -2.19
N HIS A 73 8.00 9.27 -2.95
CA HIS A 73 8.20 10.30 -3.94
C HIS A 73 7.15 11.38 -3.65
N MET A 74 7.49 12.29 -2.77
CA MET A 74 6.54 13.19 -2.12
C MET A 74 6.02 14.24 -3.09
N THR A 75 4.73 14.13 -3.43
CA THR A 75 4.01 15.13 -4.22
C THR A 75 2.88 15.77 -3.43
N GLY A 76 2.56 15.19 -2.26
CA GLY A 76 1.43 15.62 -1.44
C GLY A 76 0.10 15.02 -1.86
N LYS A 77 0.09 14.17 -2.88
CA LYS A 77 -1.15 13.52 -3.33
C LYS A 77 -1.39 12.22 -2.58
N GLU A 78 -2.66 11.89 -2.37
CA GLU A 78 -3.03 10.57 -1.88
C GLU A 78 -3.01 9.62 -3.07
N ALA A 79 -1.81 9.26 -3.49
CA ALA A 79 -1.57 8.45 -4.66
C ALA A 79 -0.49 7.43 -4.35
N TYR A 80 -0.70 6.22 -4.89
CA TYR A 80 0.21 5.10 -4.70
C TYR A 80 0.39 4.37 -6.01
N SER A 81 1.64 4.09 -6.36
CA SER A 81 1.96 3.30 -7.54
C SER A 81 2.53 1.96 -7.09
N PHE A 82 2.07 0.88 -7.69
CA PHE A 82 2.52 -0.47 -7.37
C PHE A 82 3.10 -1.12 -8.61
N TYR A 83 4.21 -1.82 -8.43
CA TYR A 83 4.85 -2.55 -9.49
C TYR A 83 5.19 -3.96 -9.02
N CYS A 84 4.73 -4.96 -9.75
CA CYS A 84 5.04 -6.36 -9.46
C CYS A 84 6.18 -6.81 -10.36
N ARG A 85 7.34 -7.10 -9.76
CA ARG A 85 8.54 -7.44 -10.52
C ARG A 85 8.38 -8.73 -11.32
N LYS A 86 7.69 -9.71 -10.78
CA LYS A 86 7.49 -11.00 -11.45
C LYS A 86 6.67 -10.88 -12.72
N SER A 87 5.54 -10.19 -12.65
CA SER A 87 4.62 -10.10 -13.78
C SER A 87 4.91 -8.91 -14.69
N GLY A 88 5.62 -7.91 -14.19
CA GLY A 88 5.81 -6.65 -14.89
C GLY A 88 4.59 -5.76 -14.87
N LYS A 89 3.51 -6.16 -14.18
CA LYS A 89 2.29 -5.36 -14.08
C LYS A 89 2.48 -4.21 -13.10
N SER A 90 1.85 -3.09 -13.41
CA SER A 90 1.86 -1.93 -12.53
C SER A 90 0.51 -1.23 -12.54
N ILE A 91 0.26 -0.45 -11.49
CA ILE A 91 -0.97 0.33 -11.36
C ILE A 91 -0.67 1.55 -10.51
N ARG A 92 -1.27 2.68 -10.87
CA ARG A 92 -1.25 3.88 -10.02
C ARG A 92 -2.67 4.23 -9.63
N LEU A 93 -2.90 4.40 -8.35
CA LEU A 93 -4.21 4.74 -7.79
C LEU A 93 -4.13 6.10 -7.14
N VAL A 94 -5.09 6.96 -7.45
CA VAL A 94 -5.18 8.32 -6.92
C VAL A 94 -6.56 8.49 -6.30
N PHE A 95 -6.60 8.97 -5.06
CA PHE A 95 -7.84 9.34 -4.41
C PHE A 95 -8.29 10.71 -4.91
N GLN A 96 -9.55 10.79 -5.30
CA GLN A 96 -10.12 12.04 -5.81
C GLN A 96 -11.38 12.44 -5.06
#